data_a13c01cc7753d2ced1299d4e4feb2fde
#
_entry.id   a13c01cc7753d2ced1299d4e4feb2fde
#
_cell.length_a   1.000
_cell.length_b   1.000
_cell.length_c   1.000
_cell.angle_alpha   90.00
_cell.angle_beta   90.00
_cell.angle_gamma   90.00
#
_symmetry.space_group_name_H-M   'P 1'
#
loop_
_entity.id
_entity.type
_entity.pdbx_description
1 polymer ?
#
loop_
_entity_poly.entity_id
_entity_poly.type
_entity_poly.pdbx_seq_one_letter_code
_entity_poly.pdbx_strand_id
1 'polypeptide(L)'
;RDGSYSDITIERGNDLYIFGEMNYNSSLFSFLGSKKVTVHMFNYYDFYVGSFCPKDSMNSGNILVKQVEHYLDYSKRLEIAKEFILSAADNIYRNLRYYEERDKDLIPYMIYIEELSHMLPDVKSIEELMGIEGNIRQKYYAAFNVIINQEINFTKRVKNPPNNMINTMISYCNSLLYTKILSELYKTYLDPTISYLHQPGTKRFSLCLDISEIFKPLIVDRMIFSMLNKNQITMDYFDNKIGYLR
;
A
#
# COMPACT_ATOMS: atom_id res chain seq x y z
N ARG A 1 11.52 25.04 17.19
CA ARG A 1 10.45 25.94 16.67
C ARG A 1 11.10 27.30 16.54
N ASP A 2 11.47 27.64 15.32
CA ASP A 2 12.24 28.86 14.97
C ASP A 2 11.33 30.03 14.59
N GLY A 3 10.01 29.87 14.63
CA GLY A 3 9.03 30.90 14.23
C GLY A 3 8.95 31.13 12.73
N SER A 4 9.54 30.26 11.90
CA SER A 4 9.42 30.37 10.45
C SER A 4 8.01 29.99 9.99
N TYR A 5 7.54 30.69 8.95
CA TYR A 5 6.26 30.44 8.28
C TYR A 5 6.53 29.97 6.86
N SER A 6 5.71 29.03 6.40
CA SER A 6 5.75 28.54 5.03
C SER A 6 4.33 28.50 4.49
N ASP A 7 4.10 29.12 3.35
CA ASP A 7 2.79 29.09 2.67
C ASP A 7 2.64 27.78 1.88
N ILE A 8 1.50 27.12 2.04
CA ILE A 8 1.14 25.92 1.28
C ILE A 8 0.07 26.31 0.26
N THR A 9 0.37 26.11 -1.02
CA THR A 9 -0.58 26.36 -2.11
C THR A 9 -1.62 25.25 -2.18
N ILE A 10 -2.80 25.51 -1.65
CA ILE A 10 -3.90 24.52 -1.55
C ILE A 10 -4.53 24.21 -2.91
N GLU A 11 -4.56 25.18 -3.86
CA GLU A 11 -5.18 25.01 -5.19
C GLU A 11 -4.54 23.90 -6.04
N ARG A 12 -3.34 23.45 -5.69
CA ARG A 12 -2.60 22.38 -6.40
C ARG A 12 -2.66 21.03 -5.72
N GLY A 13 -3.25 20.94 -4.53
CA GLY A 13 -3.31 19.72 -3.72
C GLY A 13 -4.73 19.24 -3.51
N ASN A 14 -4.96 17.94 -3.63
CA ASN A 14 -6.25 17.31 -3.28
C ASN A 14 -6.22 16.72 -1.87
N ASP A 15 -5.04 16.52 -1.31
CA ASP A 15 -4.83 15.86 -0.02
C ASP A 15 -3.79 16.62 0.80
N LEU A 16 -4.03 16.73 2.11
CA LEU A 16 -3.11 17.27 3.11
C LEU A 16 -2.77 16.17 4.11
N TYR A 17 -1.49 15.87 4.26
CA TYR A 17 -1.00 14.87 5.22
C TYR A 17 -0.36 15.60 6.39
N ILE A 18 -0.86 15.38 7.60
CA ILE A 18 -0.40 16.03 8.82
C ILE A 18 0.21 14.99 9.74
N PHE A 19 1.50 15.14 10.03
CA PHE A 19 2.26 14.29 10.92
C PHE A 19 2.52 14.99 12.25
N GLY A 20 2.29 14.28 13.35
CA GLY A 20 2.49 14.77 14.70
C GLY A 20 1.31 15.56 15.26
N GLU A 21 1.53 16.15 16.44
CA GLU A 21 0.50 16.87 17.20
C GLU A 21 0.49 18.35 16.85
N MET A 22 -0.68 18.86 16.45
CA MET A 22 -0.90 20.26 16.08
C MET A 22 -2.26 20.75 16.56
N ASN A 23 -2.38 22.05 16.76
CA ASN A 23 -3.66 22.71 17.08
C ASN A 23 -4.31 23.25 15.81
N TYR A 24 -5.58 22.96 15.62
CA TYR A 24 -6.38 23.39 14.49
C TYR A 24 -7.64 24.13 14.97
N ASN A 25 -8.19 24.96 14.12
CA ASN A 25 -9.50 25.56 14.34
C ASN A 25 -10.50 25.13 13.26
N SER A 26 -11.79 25.31 13.55
CA SER A 26 -12.87 24.91 12.64
C SER A 26 -12.88 25.70 11.33
N SER A 27 -12.35 26.93 11.31
CA SER A 27 -12.27 27.73 10.09
C SER A 27 -11.29 27.15 9.08
N LEU A 28 -10.18 26.55 9.52
CA LEU A 28 -9.28 25.79 8.66
C LEU A 28 -10.01 24.64 7.95
N PHE A 29 -10.76 23.83 8.70
CA PHE A 29 -11.51 22.71 8.12
C PHE A 29 -12.64 23.19 7.21
N SER A 30 -13.30 24.30 7.53
CA SER A 30 -14.30 24.92 6.65
C SER A 30 -13.67 25.39 5.33
N PHE A 31 -12.50 26.00 5.39
CA PHE A 31 -11.74 26.41 4.21
C PHE A 31 -11.30 25.20 3.38
N LEU A 32 -10.67 24.19 3.98
CA LEU A 32 -10.21 22.98 3.29
C LEU A 32 -11.40 22.23 2.68
N GLY A 33 -12.53 22.15 3.39
CA GLY A 33 -13.77 21.56 2.88
C GLY A 33 -14.30 22.30 1.64
N SER A 34 -14.28 23.65 1.64
CA SER A 34 -14.69 24.44 0.47
C SER A 34 -13.80 24.23 -0.75
N LYS A 35 -12.53 23.88 -0.53
CA LYS A 35 -11.55 23.55 -1.56
C LYS A 35 -11.53 22.05 -1.93
N LYS A 36 -12.39 21.25 -1.32
CA LYS A 36 -12.47 19.77 -1.51
C LYS A 36 -11.17 19.05 -1.18
N VAL A 37 -10.38 19.57 -0.23
CA VAL A 37 -9.13 18.98 0.22
C VAL A 37 -9.41 18.01 1.36
N THR A 38 -9.00 16.75 1.19
CA THR A 38 -9.01 15.74 2.25
C THR A 38 -7.81 15.92 3.16
N VAL A 39 -8.01 15.84 4.49
CA VAL A 39 -6.93 15.94 5.47
C VAL A 39 -6.73 14.59 6.13
N HIS A 40 -5.52 14.03 6.03
CA HIS A 40 -5.12 12.80 6.68
C HIS A 40 -4.24 13.11 7.88
N MET A 41 -4.60 12.60 9.04
CA MET A 41 -3.92 12.87 10.31
C MET A 41 -3.17 11.65 10.81
N PHE A 42 -1.92 11.86 11.22
CA PHE A 42 -1.04 10.87 11.80
C PHE A 42 -0.59 11.34 13.19
N ASN A 43 -0.47 10.42 14.14
CA ASN A 43 0.02 10.77 15.48
C ASN A 43 1.54 10.97 15.49
N TYR A 44 2.10 11.23 16.70
CA TYR A 44 3.54 11.41 16.90
C TYR A 44 4.39 10.23 16.40
N TYR A 45 3.82 9.01 16.36
CA TYR A 45 4.48 7.79 15.91
C TYR A 45 4.20 7.45 14.45
N ASP A 46 3.69 8.40 13.66
CA ASP A 46 3.31 8.25 12.26
C ASP A 46 2.24 7.17 11.99
N PHE A 47 1.44 6.81 13.02
CA PHE A 47 0.28 5.97 12.82
C PHE A 47 -0.92 6.80 12.35
N TYR A 48 -1.59 6.31 11.32
CA TYR A 48 -2.83 6.92 10.83
C TYR A 48 -3.90 6.95 11.92
N VAL A 49 -4.44 8.14 12.19
CA VAL A 49 -5.48 8.39 13.19
C VAL A 49 -6.85 8.48 12.53
N GLY A 50 -6.93 9.19 11.41
CA GLY A 50 -8.19 9.42 10.72
C GLY A 50 -8.07 10.47 9.62
N SER A 51 -9.18 10.71 8.93
CA SER A 51 -9.27 11.75 7.89
C SER A 51 -10.47 12.65 8.09
N PHE A 52 -10.27 13.93 7.83
CA PHE A 52 -11.38 14.85 7.54
C PHE A 52 -11.65 14.78 6.04
N CYS A 53 -12.87 14.39 5.67
CA CYS A 53 -13.33 14.36 4.29
C CYS A 53 -14.37 15.48 4.07
N PRO A 54 -14.27 16.26 2.98
CA PRO A 54 -15.30 17.22 2.60
C PRO A 54 -16.69 16.58 2.46
N LYS A 55 -17.77 17.32 2.73
CA LYS A 55 -19.15 16.83 2.72
C LYS A 55 -19.57 16.19 1.39
N ASP A 56 -19.00 16.63 0.27
CA ASP A 56 -19.27 16.07 -1.07
C ASP A 56 -18.53 14.75 -1.35
N SER A 57 -17.79 14.22 -0.36
CA SER A 57 -17.24 12.86 -0.44
C SER A 57 -18.40 11.86 -0.35
N MET A 58 -18.66 11.29 -1.28
CA MET A 58 -19.56 10.55 -2.13
C MET A 58 -20.19 9.34 -1.45
N ASN A 59 -21.45 9.47 -1.05
CA ASN A 59 -22.28 8.34 -0.67
C ASN A 59 -23.28 8.04 -1.79
N SER A 60 -23.16 6.87 -2.41
CA SER A 60 -24.15 6.36 -3.36
C SER A 60 -24.71 5.03 -2.86
N GLY A 61 -25.94 5.05 -2.32
CA GLY A 61 -26.61 3.82 -1.89
C GLY A 61 -26.72 2.79 -3.01
N ASN A 62 -26.91 3.22 -4.25
CA ASN A 62 -26.98 2.32 -5.40
C ASN A 62 -25.63 1.60 -5.67
N ILE A 63 -24.51 2.31 -5.58
CA ILE A 63 -23.18 1.69 -5.76
C ILE A 63 -22.87 0.78 -4.59
N LEU A 64 -23.20 1.17 -3.35
CA LEU A 64 -23.00 0.33 -2.18
C LEU A 64 -23.75 -1.00 -2.31
N VAL A 65 -25.02 -0.95 -2.71
CA VAL A 65 -25.82 -2.17 -2.95
C VAL A 65 -25.14 -3.06 -3.99
N LYS A 66 -24.69 -2.49 -5.10
CA LYS A 66 -23.97 -3.25 -6.14
C LYS A 66 -22.65 -3.84 -5.63
N GLN A 67 -21.89 -3.12 -4.82
CA GLN A 67 -20.67 -3.69 -4.20
C GLN A 67 -21.01 -4.91 -3.34
N VAL A 68 -22.06 -4.81 -2.51
CA VAL A 68 -22.52 -5.91 -1.66
C VAL A 68 -23.02 -7.08 -2.50
N GLU A 69 -23.81 -6.85 -3.56
CA GLU A 69 -24.25 -7.89 -4.49
C GLU A 69 -23.07 -8.66 -5.11
N HIS A 70 -22.02 -7.95 -5.55
CA HIS A 70 -20.83 -8.59 -6.10
C HIS A 70 -20.02 -9.34 -5.02
N TYR A 71 -20.02 -8.86 -3.79
CA TYR A 71 -19.38 -9.57 -2.67
C TYR A 71 -20.12 -10.86 -2.32
N LEU A 72 -21.46 -10.84 -2.30
CA LEU A 72 -22.30 -12.01 -1.96
C LEU A 72 -22.34 -13.05 -3.09
N ASP A 73 -22.22 -12.64 -4.33
CA ASP A 73 -22.04 -13.52 -5.47
C ASP A 73 -20.59 -14.03 -5.51
N TYR A 74 -20.39 -15.25 -5.01
CA TYR A 74 -19.04 -15.84 -4.87
C TYR A 74 -18.27 -15.88 -6.19
N SER A 75 -18.93 -16.14 -7.30
CA SER A 75 -18.30 -16.18 -8.63
C SER A 75 -17.74 -14.81 -9.02
N LYS A 76 -18.55 -13.76 -8.89
CA LYS A 76 -18.11 -12.38 -9.18
C LYS A 76 -17.04 -11.90 -8.20
N ARG A 77 -17.18 -12.25 -6.92
CA ARG A 77 -16.16 -11.96 -5.90
C ARG A 77 -14.82 -12.58 -6.25
N LEU A 78 -14.80 -13.86 -6.62
CA LEU A 78 -13.58 -14.59 -6.97
C LEU A 78 -12.95 -14.02 -8.25
N GLU A 79 -13.75 -13.68 -9.25
CA GLU A 79 -13.28 -13.04 -10.49
C GLU A 79 -12.55 -11.72 -10.19
N ILE A 80 -13.17 -10.82 -9.43
CA ILE A 80 -12.54 -9.55 -9.04
C ILE A 80 -11.28 -9.78 -8.20
N ALA A 81 -11.29 -10.74 -7.26
CA ALA A 81 -10.14 -11.05 -6.44
C ALA A 81 -8.96 -11.60 -7.27
N LYS A 82 -9.23 -12.41 -8.30
CA LYS A 82 -8.20 -12.89 -9.24
C LYS A 82 -7.52 -11.74 -9.95
N GLU A 83 -8.27 -10.75 -10.43
CA GLU A 83 -7.71 -9.60 -11.13
C GLU A 83 -6.74 -8.78 -10.26
N PHE A 84 -6.99 -8.65 -8.95
CA PHE A 84 -6.05 -8.02 -8.04
C PHE A 84 -4.71 -8.77 -7.99
N ILE A 85 -4.75 -10.10 -7.89
CA ILE A 85 -3.54 -10.92 -7.77
C ILE A 85 -2.81 -11.06 -9.10
N LEU A 86 -3.52 -11.24 -10.22
CA LEU A 86 -2.94 -11.24 -11.56
C LEU A 86 -2.18 -9.95 -11.84
N SER A 87 -2.81 -8.80 -11.55
CA SER A 87 -2.18 -7.49 -11.73
C SER A 87 -0.97 -7.30 -10.81
N ALA A 88 -1.04 -7.80 -9.57
CA ALA A 88 0.09 -7.76 -8.64
C ALA A 88 1.25 -8.62 -9.12
N ALA A 89 0.98 -9.84 -9.60
CA ALA A 89 1.98 -10.76 -10.13
C ALA A 89 2.67 -10.20 -11.39
N ASP A 90 1.91 -9.62 -12.31
CA ASP A 90 2.46 -8.94 -13.49
C ASP A 90 3.38 -7.78 -13.11
N ASN A 91 2.98 -6.93 -12.17
CA ASN A 91 3.82 -5.83 -11.69
C ASN A 91 5.08 -6.34 -10.97
N ILE A 92 5.01 -7.43 -10.22
CA ILE A 92 6.18 -8.09 -9.65
C ILE A 92 7.11 -8.61 -10.75
N TYR A 93 6.56 -9.31 -11.74
CA TYR A 93 7.35 -9.83 -12.87
C TYR A 93 8.08 -8.72 -13.62
N ARG A 94 7.39 -7.60 -13.89
CA ARG A 94 7.99 -6.41 -14.53
C ARG A 94 9.13 -5.82 -13.69
N ASN A 95 9.03 -5.82 -12.38
CA ASN A 95 10.11 -5.38 -11.50
C ASN A 95 11.32 -6.31 -11.61
N LEU A 96 11.12 -7.62 -11.56
CA LEU A 96 12.20 -8.60 -11.70
C LEU A 96 12.89 -8.45 -13.05
N ARG A 97 12.11 -8.38 -14.13
CA ARG A 97 12.62 -8.19 -15.49
C ARG A 97 13.46 -6.92 -15.62
N TYR A 98 12.98 -5.79 -15.03
CA TYR A 98 13.72 -4.54 -15.06
C TYR A 98 15.13 -4.65 -14.45
N TYR A 99 15.30 -5.44 -13.39
CA TYR A 99 16.58 -5.64 -12.73
C TYR A 99 17.39 -6.78 -13.35
N GLU A 100 16.74 -7.77 -13.90
CA GLU A 100 17.42 -8.82 -14.70
C GLU A 100 18.13 -8.22 -15.92
N GLU A 101 17.46 -7.33 -16.66
CA GLU A 101 18.05 -6.56 -17.78
C GLU A 101 19.22 -5.65 -17.34
N ARG A 102 19.57 -5.61 -16.05
CA ARG A 102 20.68 -4.86 -15.41
C ARG A 102 21.65 -5.78 -14.68
N ASP A 103 21.87 -6.97 -15.24
CA ASP A 103 22.82 -7.96 -14.78
C ASP A 103 22.55 -8.50 -13.35
N LYS A 104 21.29 -8.51 -12.92
CA LYS A 104 20.87 -9.21 -11.69
C LYS A 104 20.38 -10.61 -12.02
N ASP A 105 20.87 -11.64 -11.33
CA ASP A 105 20.44 -13.03 -11.52
C ASP A 105 19.05 -13.27 -10.94
N LEU A 106 18.02 -12.95 -11.73
CA LEU A 106 16.61 -13.03 -11.31
C LEU A 106 15.78 -14.05 -12.09
N ILE A 107 16.35 -14.72 -13.09
CA ILE A 107 15.67 -15.72 -13.91
C ILE A 107 14.96 -16.81 -13.06
N PRO A 108 15.60 -17.43 -12.02
CA PRO A 108 14.92 -18.45 -11.22
C PRO A 108 13.70 -17.93 -10.45
N TYR A 109 13.70 -16.64 -10.10
CA TYR A 109 12.54 -16.01 -9.44
C TYR A 109 11.42 -15.73 -10.44
N MET A 110 11.77 -15.28 -11.64
CA MET A 110 10.83 -14.99 -12.72
C MET A 110 10.07 -16.24 -13.16
N ILE A 111 10.79 -17.34 -13.44
CA ILE A 111 10.19 -18.63 -13.83
C ILE A 111 9.18 -19.10 -12.78
N TYR A 112 9.57 -19.11 -11.50
CA TYR A 112 8.70 -19.54 -10.41
C TYR A 112 7.41 -18.70 -10.29
N ILE A 113 7.53 -17.37 -10.43
CA ILE A 113 6.37 -16.47 -10.35
C ILE A 113 5.47 -16.63 -11.59
N GLU A 114 6.05 -16.85 -12.76
CA GLU A 114 5.30 -17.09 -13.99
C GLU A 114 4.50 -18.41 -13.90
N GLU A 115 5.12 -19.48 -13.41
CA GLU A 115 4.44 -20.77 -13.17
C GLU A 115 3.23 -20.62 -12.24
N LEU A 116 3.38 -19.91 -11.11
CA LEU A 116 2.28 -19.63 -10.20
C LEU A 116 1.20 -18.73 -10.81
N SER A 117 1.61 -17.77 -11.63
CA SER A 117 0.66 -16.86 -12.30
C SER A 117 -0.22 -17.58 -13.30
N HIS A 118 0.32 -18.60 -13.99
CA HIS A 118 -0.45 -19.43 -14.90
C HIS A 118 -1.53 -20.29 -14.20
N MET A 119 -1.39 -20.52 -12.89
CA MET A 119 -2.41 -21.25 -12.11
C MET A 119 -3.59 -20.37 -11.70
N LEU A 120 -3.41 -19.04 -11.64
CA LEU A 120 -4.41 -18.10 -11.11
C LEU A 120 -5.77 -18.14 -11.82
N PRO A 121 -5.87 -18.27 -13.15
CA PRO A 121 -7.17 -18.36 -13.84
C PRO A 121 -8.02 -19.57 -13.40
N ASP A 122 -7.38 -20.68 -13.06
CA ASP A 122 -8.05 -21.94 -12.74
C ASP A 122 -8.42 -22.09 -11.26
N VAL A 123 -8.00 -21.18 -10.40
CA VAL A 123 -8.29 -21.14 -8.96
C VAL A 123 -9.81 -21.13 -8.71
N LYS A 124 -10.26 -21.93 -7.72
CA LYS A 124 -11.69 -22.09 -7.41
C LYS A 124 -12.12 -21.45 -6.10
N SER A 125 -11.16 -21.01 -5.26
CA SER A 125 -11.49 -20.39 -3.97
C SER A 125 -10.57 -19.21 -3.63
N ILE A 126 -11.06 -18.33 -2.77
CA ILE A 126 -10.28 -17.19 -2.24
C ILE A 126 -9.10 -17.72 -1.40
N GLU A 127 -9.28 -18.80 -0.66
CA GLU A 127 -8.23 -19.42 0.17
C GLU A 127 -7.08 -19.93 -0.70
N GLU A 128 -7.39 -20.61 -1.80
CA GLU A 128 -6.41 -21.08 -2.77
C GLU A 128 -5.69 -19.89 -3.44
N LEU A 129 -6.44 -18.85 -3.83
CA LEU A 129 -5.92 -17.63 -4.42
C LEU A 129 -4.92 -16.93 -3.47
N MET A 130 -5.26 -16.81 -2.19
CA MET A 130 -4.38 -16.22 -1.17
C MET A 130 -3.14 -17.10 -0.91
N GLY A 131 -3.26 -18.42 -1.02
CA GLY A 131 -2.13 -19.34 -0.93
C GLY A 131 -1.11 -19.09 -2.05
N ILE A 132 -1.57 -18.94 -3.29
CA ILE A 132 -0.72 -18.62 -4.44
C ILE A 132 -0.09 -17.23 -4.28
N GLU A 133 -0.89 -16.22 -3.86
CA GLU A 133 -0.38 -14.87 -3.58
C GLU A 133 0.75 -14.91 -2.56
N GLY A 134 0.56 -15.64 -1.46
CA GLY A 134 1.57 -15.79 -0.42
C GLY A 134 2.88 -16.37 -0.94
N ASN A 135 2.82 -17.40 -1.80
CA ASN A 135 3.99 -18.01 -2.42
C ASN A 135 4.70 -17.04 -3.39
N ILE A 136 3.94 -16.33 -4.23
CA ILE A 136 4.48 -15.28 -5.10
C ILE A 136 5.22 -14.22 -4.27
N ARG A 137 4.60 -13.72 -3.20
CA ARG A 137 5.20 -12.71 -2.31
C ARG A 137 6.46 -13.23 -1.63
N GLN A 138 6.44 -14.44 -1.12
CA GLN A 138 7.59 -15.04 -0.46
C GLN A 138 8.79 -15.13 -1.42
N LYS A 139 8.57 -15.62 -2.63
CA LYS A 139 9.61 -15.74 -3.66
C LYS A 139 10.13 -14.37 -4.08
N TYR A 140 9.23 -13.41 -4.28
CA TYR A 140 9.59 -12.05 -4.62
C TYR A 140 10.41 -11.37 -3.52
N TYR A 141 10.07 -11.51 -2.25
CA TYR A 141 10.85 -10.96 -1.15
C TYR A 141 12.26 -11.59 -1.05
N ALA A 142 12.42 -12.85 -1.40
CA ALA A 142 13.75 -13.47 -1.49
C ALA A 142 14.62 -12.79 -2.57
N ALA A 143 14.03 -12.34 -3.68
CA ALA A 143 14.71 -11.61 -4.74
C ALA A 143 15.22 -10.24 -4.31
N PHE A 144 14.72 -9.64 -3.22
CA PHE A 144 15.19 -8.34 -2.71
C PHE A 144 16.69 -8.33 -2.41
N ASN A 145 17.22 -9.46 -1.89
CA ASN A 145 18.66 -9.60 -1.62
C ASN A 145 19.54 -9.57 -2.90
N VAL A 146 18.94 -9.91 -4.05
CA VAL A 146 19.63 -9.84 -5.35
C VAL A 146 19.48 -8.45 -5.97
N ILE A 147 18.29 -7.85 -5.86
CA ILE A 147 17.96 -6.54 -6.44
C ILE A 147 18.71 -5.41 -5.75
N ILE A 148 18.77 -5.44 -4.42
CA ILE A 148 19.35 -4.37 -3.61
C ILE A 148 20.86 -4.54 -3.53
N ASN A 149 21.59 -3.45 -3.80
CA ASN A 149 23.06 -3.45 -3.81
C ASN A 149 23.69 -3.39 -2.40
N GLN A 150 22.91 -2.94 -1.39
CA GLN A 150 23.35 -2.93 -0.01
C GLN A 150 23.18 -4.32 0.62
N GLU A 151 24.00 -4.66 1.60
CA GLU A 151 23.86 -5.89 2.38
C GLU A 151 22.67 -5.76 3.35
N ILE A 152 21.55 -6.41 3.03
CA ILE A 152 20.29 -6.25 3.76
C ILE A 152 19.87 -7.45 4.60
N ASN A 153 20.38 -8.64 4.32
CA ASN A 153 20.03 -9.91 5.00
C ASN A 153 18.52 -10.09 5.22
N PHE A 154 17.74 -9.84 4.15
CA PHE A 154 16.29 -9.89 4.20
C PHE A 154 15.80 -11.35 4.04
N THR A 155 15.35 -11.97 5.14
CA THR A 155 14.92 -13.37 5.15
C THR A 155 13.42 -13.55 4.98
N LYS A 156 12.63 -12.71 5.64
CA LYS A 156 11.16 -12.79 5.59
C LYS A 156 10.50 -11.48 5.98
N ARG A 157 9.25 -11.32 5.55
CA ARG A 157 8.41 -10.19 5.96
C ARG A 157 7.95 -10.34 7.40
N VAL A 158 8.35 -9.38 8.25
CA VAL A 158 7.90 -9.23 9.65
C VAL A 158 7.21 -7.87 9.79
N LYS A 159 5.99 -7.85 10.33
CA LYS A 159 5.13 -6.65 10.33
C LYS A 159 5.08 -5.95 11.69
N ASN A 160 4.90 -6.68 12.77
CA ASN A 160 4.61 -6.14 14.09
C ASN A 160 5.46 -6.80 15.18
N PRO A 161 6.48 -6.12 15.69
CA PRO A 161 7.13 -4.96 15.08
C PRO A 161 8.03 -5.37 13.90
N PRO A 162 8.36 -4.44 12.98
CA PRO A 162 9.36 -4.73 11.95
C PRO A 162 10.73 -4.90 12.62
N ASN A 163 11.50 -5.91 12.16
CA ASN A 163 12.73 -6.34 12.82
C ASN A 163 14.02 -5.95 12.07
N ASN A 164 13.90 -5.26 10.94
CA ASN A 164 15.02 -4.75 10.16
C ASN A 164 14.59 -3.56 9.30
N MET A 165 15.58 -2.87 8.71
CA MET A 165 15.39 -1.70 7.86
C MET A 165 14.35 -1.95 6.75
N ILE A 166 14.48 -3.05 6.00
CA ILE A 166 13.58 -3.36 4.88
C ILE A 166 12.15 -3.54 5.37
N ASN A 167 11.94 -4.28 6.46
CA ASN A 167 10.62 -4.48 7.05
C ASN A 167 10.01 -3.16 7.54
N THR A 168 10.83 -2.25 8.08
CA THR A 168 10.41 -0.91 8.49
C THR A 168 9.98 -0.08 7.29
N MET A 169 10.82 -0.01 6.24
CA MET A 169 10.50 0.72 5.01
C MET A 169 9.23 0.20 4.35
N ILE A 170 9.08 -1.13 4.20
CA ILE A 170 7.87 -1.72 3.64
C ILE A 170 6.64 -1.38 4.49
N SER A 171 6.74 -1.43 5.83
CA SER A 171 5.61 -1.10 6.72
C SER A 171 5.20 0.35 6.59
N TYR A 172 6.16 1.27 6.65
CA TYR A 172 5.93 2.70 6.55
C TYR A 172 5.36 3.10 5.18
N CYS A 173 6.01 2.69 4.11
CA CYS A 173 5.57 3.03 2.75
C CYS A 173 4.21 2.41 2.41
N ASN A 174 3.91 1.20 2.88
CA ASN A 174 2.58 0.62 2.73
C ASN A 174 1.51 1.41 3.50
N SER A 175 1.81 1.94 4.68
CA SER A 175 0.89 2.80 5.44
C SER A 175 0.53 4.06 4.64
N LEU A 176 1.52 4.70 4.03
CA LEU A 176 1.30 5.86 3.15
C LEU A 176 0.49 5.47 1.90
N LEU A 177 0.81 4.33 1.28
CA LEU A 177 0.05 3.83 0.12
C LEU A 177 -1.41 3.56 0.48
N TYR A 178 -1.70 2.93 1.62
CA TYR A 178 -3.08 2.70 2.08
C TYR A 178 -3.84 4.00 2.28
N THR A 179 -3.20 5.01 2.88
CA THR A 179 -3.82 6.32 3.08
C THR A 179 -4.08 7.01 1.73
N LYS A 180 -3.16 6.88 0.78
CA LYS A 180 -3.35 7.43 -0.57
C LYS A 180 -4.49 6.74 -1.31
N ILE A 181 -4.59 5.41 -1.24
CA ILE A 181 -5.70 4.67 -1.84
C ILE A 181 -7.03 5.05 -1.19
N LEU A 182 -7.06 5.19 0.15
CA LEU A 182 -8.26 5.63 0.87
C LEU A 182 -8.71 7.01 0.40
N SER A 183 -7.75 7.94 0.21
CA SER A 183 -8.02 9.28 -0.34
C SER A 183 -8.67 9.19 -1.73
N GLU A 184 -8.15 8.33 -2.61
CA GLU A 184 -8.72 8.17 -3.95
C GLU A 184 -10.10 7.50 -3.90
N LEU A 185 -10.31 6.52 -3.01
CA LEU A 185 -11.62 5.92 -2.79
C LEU A 185 -12.67 6.94 -2.31
N TYR A 186 -12.28 7.87 -1.45
CA TYR A 186 -13.17 8.95 -1.01
C TYR A 186 -13.59 9.93 -2.15
N LYS A 187 -12.92 9.90 -3.29
CA LYS A 187 -13.30 10.63 -4.50
C LYS A 187 -14.21 9.82 -5.44
N THR A 188 -14.48 8.57 -5.09
CA THR A 188 -15.39 7.67 -5.80
C THR A 188 -16.64 7.42 -4.98
N TYR A 189 -17.59 6.65 -5.54
CA TYR A 189 -18.78 6.18 -4.82
C TYR A 189 -18.57 4.84 -4.12
N LEU A 190 -17.35 4.27 -4.16
CA LEU A 190 -17.06 2.97 -3.57
C LEU A 190 -16.91 3.07 -2.04
N ASP A 191 -17.51 2.12 -1.34
CA ASP A 191 -17.30 1.97 0.10
C ASP A 191 -15.96 1.27 0.36
N PRO A 192 -15.03 1.90 1.07
CA PRO A 192 -13.69 1.34 1.30
C PRO A 192 -13.69 0.11 2.24
N THR A 193 -14.81 -0.20 2.88
CA THR A 193 -14.94 -1.35 3.80
C THR A 193 -15.36 -2.63 3.09
N ILE A 194 -15.91 -2.55 1.86
CA ILE A 194 -16.36 -3.70 1.08
C ILE A 194 -15.25 -4.15 0.14
N SER A 195 -14.57 -5.23 0.48
CA SER A 195 -13.47 -5.85 -0.26
C SER A 195 -13.89 -7.17 -0.91
N TYR A 196 -13.06 -7.71 -1.80
CA TYR A 196 -13.33 -8.94 -2.53
C TYR A 196 -12.31 -10.03 -2.25
N LEU A 197 -11.03 -9.69 -2.15
CA LEU A 197 -9.94 -10.61 -1.80
C LEU A 197 -9.86 -10.79 -0.28
N HIS A 198 -9.58 -9.73 0.45
CA HIS A 198 -9.53 -9.77 1.91
C HIS A 198 -10.95 -9.83 2.48
N GLN A 199 -11.08 -10.52 3.62
CA GLN A 199 -12.37 -10.55 4.31
C GLN A 199 -12.67 -9.18 4.95
N PRO A 200 -13.85 -8.59 4.71
CA PRO A 200 -14.29 -7.40 5.42
C PRO A 200 -14.20 -7.59 6.94
N GLY A 201 -13.71 -6.59 7.63
CA GLY A 201 -13.52 -6.66 9.09
C GLY A 201 -13.89 -5.36 9.79
N THR A 202 -14.09 -5.43 11.10
CA THR A 202 -14.39 -4.27 11.93
C THR A 202 -13.22 -3.28 11.95
N LYS A 203 -13.47 -1.97 11.83
CA LYS A 203 -12.47 -0.89 11.86
C LYS A 203 -11.38 -1.01 10.79
N ARG A 204 -11.72 -1.53 9.62
CA ARG A 204 -10.74 -1.81 8.57
C ARG A 204 -11.27 -1.39 7.20
N PHE A 205 -10.49 -0.62 6.47
CA PHE A 205 -10.74 -0.29 5.08
C PHE A 205 -10.18 -1.40 4.17
N SER A 206 -10.88 -2.53 4.13
CA SER A 206 -10.38 -3.76 3.51
C SER A 206 -10.23 -3.65 1.98
N LEU A 207 -11.02 -2.82 1.30
CA LEU A 207 -10.85 -2.55 -0.13
C LEU A 207 -9.51 -1.85 -0.42
N CYS A 208 -9.02 -1.00 0.50
CA CYS A 208 -7.68 -0.42 0.37
C CYS A 208 -6.59 -1.49 0.35
N LEU A 209 -6.77 -2.59 1.10
CA LEU A 209 -5.82 -3.69 1.09
C LEU A 209 -5.83 -4.40 -0.27
N ASP A 210 -7.02 -4.72 -0.81
CA ASP A 210 -7.15 -5.38 -2.11
C ASP A 210 -6.47 -4.55 -3.21
N ILE A 211 -6.83 -3.28 -3.32
CA ILE A 211 -6.24 -2.37 -4.33
C ILE A 211 -4.74 -2.21 -4.12
N SER A 212 -4.28 -2.17 -2.88
CA SER A 212 -2.85 -2.01 -2.58
C SER A 212 -1.99 -3.15 -3.11
N GLU A 213 -2.54 -4.38 -3.26
CA GLU A 213 -1.78 -5.50 -3.81
C GLU A 213 -1.24 -5.20 -5.20
N ILE A 214 -2.01 -4.50 -6.04
CA ILE A 214 -1.59 -4.05 -7.37
C ILE A 214 -0.44 -3.04 -7.28
N PHE A 215 -0.56 -2.07 -6.36
CA PHE A 215 0.32 -0.90 -6.33
C PHE A 215 1.56 -1.07 -5.46
N LYS A 216 1.60 -2.03 -4.52
CA LYS A 216 2.80 -2.31 -3.71
C LYS A 216 4.05 -2.54 -4.57
N PRO A 217 4.05 -3.47 -5.54
CA PRO A 217 5.22 -3.67 -6.37
C PRO A 217 5.54 -2.45 -7.23
N LEU A 218 4.50 -1.81 -7.77
CA LEU A 218 4.65 -0.72 -8.74
C LEU A 218 5.19 0.57 -8.12
N ILE A 219 4.79 0.90 -6.89
CA ILE A 219 5.11 2.16 -6.22
C ILE A 219 6.09 1.92 -5.07
N VAL A 220 5.69 1.12 -4.08
CA VAL A 220 6.43 0.97 -2.82
C VAL A 220 7.77 0.27 -3.06
N ASP A 221 7.74 -0.92 -3.65
CA ASP A 221 8.94 -1.73 -3.79
C ASP A 221 9.95 -1.04 -4.73
N ARG A 222 9.48 -0.44 -5.85
CA ARG A 222 10.35 0.33 -6.76
C ARG A 222 10.99 1.53 -6.08
N MET A 223 10.25 2.22 -5.24
CA MET A 223 10.78 3.35 -4.46
C MET A 223 11.86 2.86 -3.49
N ILE A 224 11.60 1.79 -2.73
CA ILE A 224 12.57 1.18 -1.80
C ILE A 224 13.84 0.78 -2.54
N PHE A 225 13.72 0.05 -3.66
CA PHE A 225 14.88 -0.34 -4.47
C PHE A 225 15.67 0.86 -4.96
N SER A 226 14.98 1.90 -5.45
CA SER A 226 15.66 3.12 -5.93
C SER A 226 16.40 3.82 -4.81
N MET A 227 15.80 3.99 -3.64
CA MET A 227 16.40 4.69 -2.51
C MET A 227 17.64 3.95 -1.97
N LEU A 228 17.56 2.63 -1.85
CA LEU A 228 18.65 1.81 -1.34
C LEU A 228 19.78 1.66 -2.36
N ASN A 229 19.47 1.41 -3.64
CA ASN A 229 20.48 1.26 -4.68
C ASN A 229 21.22 2.57 -5.01
N LYS A 230 20.60 3.72 -4.70
CA LYS A 230 21.25 5.05 -4.81
C LYS A 230 21.87 5.53 -3.50
N ASN A 231 21.90 4.70 -2.45
CA ASN A 231 22.38 5.07 -1.12
C ASN A 231 21.73 6.35 -0.55
N GLN A 232 20.47 6.61 -0.90
CA GLN A 232 19.71 7.74 -0.35
C GLN A 232 19.24 7.47 1.07
N ILE A 233 19.08 6.19 1.44
CA ILE A 233 18.79 5.70 2.78
C ILE A 233 19.82 4.63 3.14
N THR A 234 20.36 4.74 4.36
CA THR A 234 21.30 3.79 4.98
C THR A 234 20.81 3.43 6.39
N MET A 235 21.46 2.48 7.05
CA MET A 235 21.12 2.08 8.42
C MET A 235 21.18 3.24 9.43
N ASP A 236 21.95 4.29 9.15
CA ASP A 236 22.11 5.45 10.05
C ASP A 236 20.82 6.25 10.25
N TYR A 237 19.86 6.10 9.34
CA TYR A 237 18.54 6.73 9.44
C TYR A 237 17.57 5.99 10.38
N PHE A 238 17.97 4.82 10.90
CA PHE A 238 17.11 3.99 11.73
C PHE A 238 17.54 4.01 13.20
N ASP A 239 16.63 4.42 14.09
CA ASP A 239 16.89 4.50 15.53
C ASP A 239 16.68 3.13 16.21
N ASN A 240 17.73 2.60 16.83
CA ASN A 240 17.71 1.34 17.57
C ASN A 240 17.33 1.50 19.06
N LYS A 241 16.98 2.73 19.53
CA LYS A 241 16.82 3.02 20.97
C LYS A 241 15.72 2.25 21.69
N ILE A 242 14.79 1.62 20.96
CA ILE A 242 13.62 0.95 21.56
C ILE A 242 13.60 -0.55 21.21
N GLY A 243 14.68 -1.12 20.68
CA GLY A 243 14.70 -2.51 20.20
C GLY A 243 13.85 -2.76 18.95
N TYR A 244 13.32 -1.70 18.34
CA TYR A 244 12.57 -1.73 17.09
C TYR A 244 13.17 -0.69 16.15
N LEU A 245 13.30 -1.07 14.88
CA LEU A 245 13.61 -0.11 13.83
C LEU A 245 12.31 0.65 13.49
N ARG A 246 12.37 1.95 13.55
CA ARG A 246 11.26 2.84 13.13
C ARG A 246 11.43 3.26 11.69
#